data_a21e2b83322472b99ef35246348acf4a
#
_entry.id   a21e2b83322472b99ef35246348acf4a
#
_cell.length_a   1.000
_cell.length_b   1.000
_cell.length_c   1.000
_cell.angle_alpha   90.00
_cell.angle_beta   90.00
_cell.angle_gamma   90.00
#
_symmetry.space_group_name_H-M   'P 1'
#
loop_
_entity.id
_entity.type
_entity.pdbx_description
1 polymer ?
#
loop_
_entity_poly.entity_id
_entity_poly.type
_entity_poly.pdbx_seq_one_letter_code
_entity_poly.pdbx_strand_id
1 'polypeptide(L)'
;MRFLHLSDLHLGKRVCEFSMLDDQRYILEQILSLLDTRPVDAVLLAGDLYDKPVPPAEAVRLLDWFLPELADRKLPVFAISGNHDSAERVAFGAHLLAGSQVYVSPVFEGAPAPIPLTDAYGPVDIYLLPFLKPAMVRHIYPDEPIESYSDALGCVLRRCAPDPARRSVLVAHQFVAGAAACESEEPSVGGLDCVDAALFDGFDYVALGHLHSPQKVGRDTLRYCGTPLKYSFSEAHQHKSATFVELGPKGEVTLSTAPLTPKHDLRELRGSYMELTDRRSYAGTATDDYLHITLTDEQDVPDALARLRVIYPNLMRLDYDNLRTRTQADLDAPAQTEQKTPLEHFAAFYALQNNQPLSAEQAAFCQQLIETLWKEEDA
;
A
#
# COMPACT_ATOMS: atom_id res chain seq x y z
N MET A 1 -16.01 24.79 -0.32
CA MET A 1 -14.54 24.63 -0.39
C MET A 1 -14.21 23.30 -1.06
N ARG A 2 -13.24 23.28 -1.94
CA ARG A 2 -12.85 22.06 -2.66
C ARG A 2 -11.44 21.64 -2.26
N PHE A 3 -11.25 20.35 -1.99
CA PHE A 3 -9.96 19.77 -1.63
C PHE A 3 -9.55 18.69 -2.63
N LEU A 4 -8.25 18.57 -2.88
CA LEU A 4 -7.64 17.36 -3.41
C LEU A 4 -7.11 16.54 -2.22
N HIS A 5 -7.56 15.30 -2.07
CA HIS A 5 -7.07 14.38 -1.05
C HIS A 5 -6.17 13.33 -1.71
N LEU A 6 -4.93 13.29 -1.26
CA LEU A 6 -3.88 12.34 -1.63
C LEU A 6 -3.28 11.74 -0.35
N SER A 7 -2.72 10.55 -0.43
CA SER A 7 -1.97 9.89 0.66
C SER A 7 -0.98 8.89 0.09
N ASP A 8 -0.13 8.38 0.95
CA ASP A 8 0.70 7.19 0.69
C ASP A 8 1.51 7.36 -0.61
N LEU A 9 2.20 8.50 -0.72
CA LEU A 9 3.06 8.80 -1.87
C LEU A 9 4.25 7.85 -1.91
N HIS A 10 4.72 7.40 -0.74
CA HIS A 10 5.86 6.49 -0.58
C HIS A 10 7.05 6.85 -1.48
N LEU A 11 7.41 8.15 -1.53
CA LEU A 11 8.50 8.61 -2.38
C LEU A 11 9.79 7.86 -2.07
N GLY A 12 10.41 7.31 -3.11
CA GLY A 12 11.58 6.46 -3.01
C GLY A 12 11.29 4.96 -2.86
N LYS A 13 10.02 4.54 -3.00
CA LYS A 13 9.63 3.12 -3.03
C LYS A 13 10.41 2.35 -4.06
N ARG A 14 10.77 1.13 -3.68
CA ARG A 14 11.28 0.10 -4.60
C ARG A 14 10.35 -1.11 -4.56
N VAL A 15 9.99 -1.62 -5.72
CA VAL A 15 9.21 -2.84 -5.87
C VAL A 15 10.09 -3.88 -6.55
N CYS A 16 10.31 -5.03 -5.93
CA CYS A 16 11.22 -6.07 -6.44
C CYS A 16 12.56 -5.49 -6.95
N GLU A 17 13.18 -4.61 -6.15
CA GLU A 17 14.43 -3.91 -6.46
C GLU A 17 14.35 -2.84 -7.58
N PHE A 18 13.25 -2.66 -8.26
CA PHE A 18 13.03 -1.58 -9.23
C PHE A 18 12.66 -0.27 -8.52
N SER A 19 13.33 0.81 -8.90
CA SER A 19 13.02 2.14 -8.37
C SER A 19 11.75 2.67 -9.01
N MET A 20 10.81 3.18 -8.19
CA MET A 20 9.56 3.77 -8.68
C MET A 20 9.66 5.29 -8.88
N LEU A 21 10.82 5.91 -8.66
CA LEU A 21 10.96 7.37 -8.62
C LEU A 21 10.53 8.07 -9.91
N ASP A 22 10.84 7.49 -11.08
CA ASP A 22 10.45 8.09 -12.37
C ASP A 22 8.93 8.02 -12.58
N ASP A 23 8.30 6.92 -12.18
CA ASP A 23 6.85 6.77 -12.21
C ASP A 23 6.18 7.66 -11.17
N GLN A 24 6.77 7.82 -9.99
CA GLN A 24 6.31 8.75 -8.97
C GLN A 24 6.35 10.19 -9.45
N ARG A 25 7.43 10.59 -10.12
CA ARG A 25 7.50 11.91 -10.73
C ARG A 25 6.42 12.11 -11.80
N TYR A 26 6.27 11.15 -12.70
CA TYR A 26 5.26 11.19 -13.76
C TYR A 26 3.84 11.32 -13.18
N ILE A 27 3.50 10.58 -12.13
CA ILE A 27 2.16 10.66 -11.54
C ILE A 27 1.93 11.98 -10.80
N LEU A 28 2.94 12.55 -10.15
CA LEU A 28 2.86 13.88 -9.54
C LEU A 28 2.66 14.98 -10.61
N GLU A 29 3.33 14.88 -11.76
CA GLU A 29 3.12 15.78 -12.90
C GLU A 29 1.67 15.66 -13.45
N GLN A 30 1.11 14.45 -13.51
CA GLN A 30 -0.29 14.24 -13.86
C GLN A 30 -1.25 14.88 -12.85
N ILE A 31 -0.97 14.75 -11.55
CA ILE A 31 -1.74 15.40 -10.49
C ILE A 31 -1.72 16.92 -10.63
N LEU A 32 -0.56 17.52 -10.90
CA LEU A 32 -0.45 18.97 -11.14
C LEU A 32 -1.28 19.38 -12.37
N SER A 33 -1.25 18.61 -13.44
CA SER A 33 -2.08 18.86 -14.64
C SER A 33 -3.58 18.73 -14.35
N LEU A 34 -3.98 17.82 -13.48
CA LEU A 34 -5.36 17.72 -13.00
C LEU A 34 -5.79 18.99 -12.22
N LEU A 35 -4.92 19.52 -11.38
CA LEU A 35 -5.18 20.77 -10.64
C LEU A 35 -5.34 21.98 -11.55
N ASP A 36 -4.60 22.03 -12.67
CA ASP A 36 -4.71 23.09 -13.66
C ASP A 36 -6.06 23.06 -14.40
N THR A 37 -6.65 21.89 -14.59
CA THR A 37 -7.94 21.69 -15.27
C THR A 37 -9.12 21.61 -14.33
N ARG A 38 -8.89 21.21 -13.10
CA ARG A 38 -9.91 21.04 -12.05
C ARG A 38 -9.45 21.72 -10.77
N PRO A 39 -9.61 23.05 -10.67
CA PRO A 39 -9.09 23.83 -9.56
C PRO A 39 -9.73 23.45 -8.23
N VAL A 40 -8.90 23.41 -7.18
CA VAL A 40 -9.28 23.21 -5.78
C VAL A 40 -8.85 24.40 -4.94
N ASP A 41 -9.32 24.47 -3.70
CA ASP A 41 -8.97 25.51 -2.74
C ASP A 41 -7.80 25.11 -1.85
N ALA A 42 -7.54 23.79 -1.68
CA ALA A 42 -6.40 23.28 -0.93
C ALA A 42 -6.10 21.80 -1.26
N VAL A 43 -4.92 21.32 -0.84
CA VAL A 43 -4.45 19.92 -0.99
C VAL A 43 -4.25 19.31 0.38
N LEU A 44 -4.79 18.10 0.59
CA LEU A 44 -4.61 17.27 1.78
C LEU A 44 -3.67 16.11 1.45
N LEU A 45 -2.56 15.99 2.19
CA LEU A 45 -1.58 14.89 2.09
C LEU A 45 -1.65 14.07 3.38
N ALA A 46 -2.36 12.95 3.33
CA ALA A 46 -2.70 12.18 4.52
C ALA A 46 -1.65 11.11 4.90
N GLY A 47 -0.38 11.52 4.99
CA GLY A 47 0.72 10.72 5.51
C GLY A 47 1.42 9.83 4.48
N ASP A 48 2.47 9.15 4.93
CA ASP A 48 3.39 8.31 4.15
C ASP A 48 3.90 9.03 2.91
N LEU A 49 4.49 10.22 3.15
CA LEU A 49 5.12 11.01 2.10
C LEU A 49 6.34 10.30 1.53
N TYR A 50 7.11 9.65 2.40
CA TYR A 50 8.27 8.83 2.06
C TYR A 50 8.04 7.35 2.34
N ASP A 51 8.75 6.49 1.61
CA ASP A 51 8.71 5.03 1.84
C ASP A 51 9.43 4.58 3.12
N LYS A 52 10.36 5.41 3.63
CA LYS A 52 11.19 5.07 4.79
C LYS A 52 11.47 6.30 5.65
N PRO A 53 11.66 6.11 6.98
CA PRO A 53 11.99 7.20 7.89
C PRO A 53 13.29 7.96 7.52
N VAL A 54 14.20 7.30 6.80
CA VAL A 54 15.40 7.91 6.20
C VAL A 54 15.28 7.76 4.68
N PRO A 55 14.64 8.72 3.99
CA PRO A 55 14.44 8.64 2.55
C PRO A 55 15.74 8.84 1.78
N PRO A 56 15.87 8.25 0.59
CA PRO A 56 16.99 8.57 -0.30
C PRO A 56 16.92 10.03 -0.78
N ALA A 57 18.05 10.61 -1.10
CA ALA A 57 18.14 12.03 -1.49
C ALA A 57 17.28 12.37 -2.71
N GLU A 58 17.09 11.42 -3.62
CA GLU A 58 16.25 11.57 -4.79
C GLU A 58 14.76 11.74 -4.42
N ALA A 59 14.30 10.99 -3.42
CA ALA A 59 12.93 11.12 -2.90
C ALA A 59 12.71 12.47 -2.22
N VAL A 60 13.71 12.94 -1.45
CA VAL A 60 13.67 14.27 -0.83
C VAL A 60 13.58 15.35 -1.90
N ARG A 61 14.41 15.27 -2.96
CA ARG A 61 14.35 16.23 -4.08
C ARG A 61 13.02 16.19 -4.82
N LEU A 62 12.37 15.03 -4.90
CA LEU A 62 11.09 14.91 -5.57
C LEU A 62 9.97 15.60 -4.78
N LEU A 63 9.95 15.46 -3.45
CA LEU A 63 9.00 16.21 -2.61
C LEU A 63 9.32 17.70 -2.60
N ASP A 64 10.61 18.07 -2.50
CA ASP A 64 11.11 19.45 -2.56
C ASP A 64 10.76 20.15 -3.89
N TRP A 65 10.61 19.40 -4.97
CA TRP A 65 10.08 19.91 -6.24
C TRP A 65 8.55 20.03 -6.21
N PHE A 66 7.83 19.03 -5.67
CA PHE A 66 6.37 18.97 -5.73
C PHE A 66 5.69 20.06 -4.86
N LEU A 67 6.20 20.31 -3.65
CA LEU A 67 5.60 21.30 -2.74
C LEU A 67 5.64 22.74 -3.29
N PRO A 68 6.75 23.25 -3.85
CA PRO A 68 6.78 24.54 -4.54
C PRO A 68 5.81 24.62 -5.73
N GLU A 69 5.67 23.55 -6.52
CA GLU A 69 4.70 23.53 -7.63
C GLU A 69 3.25 23.74 -7.16
N LEU A 70 2.90 23.24 -5.97
CA LEU A 70 1.61 23.49 -5.33
C LEU A 70 1.53 24.93 -4.77
N ALA A 71 2.59 25.41 -4.12
CA ALA A 71 2.66 26.75 -3.56
C ALA A 71 2.58 27.84 -4.67
N ASP A 72 3.24 27.65 -5.81
CA ASP A 72 3.18 28.56 -6.95
C ASP A 72 1.75 28.69 -7.53
N ARG A 73 0.95 27.63 -7.41
CA ARG A 73 -0.49 27.61 -7.71
C ARG A 73 -1.33 28.29 -6.63
N LYS A 74 -0.68 28.79 -5.57
CA LYS A 74 -1.33 29.40 -4.39
C LYS A 74 -2.32 28.45 -3.68
N LEU A 75 -1.99 27.16 -3.69
CA LEU A 75 -2.79 26.15 -3.03
C LEU A 75 -2.23 25.89 -1.62
N PRO A 76 -2.98 26.17 -0.57
CA PRO A 76 -2.64 25.70 0.76
C PRO A 76 -2.48 24.17 0.77
N VAL A 77 -1.40 23.68 1.37
CA VAL A 77 -1.11 22.27 1.52
C VAL A 77 -1.18 21.88 3.00
N PHE A 78 -1.90 20.82 3.30
CA PHE A 78 -2.06 20.28 4.64
C PHE A 78 -1.49 18.86 4.65
N ALA A 79 -0.31 18.68 5.23
CA ALA A 79 0.43 17.43 5.24
C ALA A 79 0.61 16.88 6.66
N ILE A 80 0.54 15.58 6.79
CA ILE A 80 0.87 14.87 8.02
C ILE A 80 1.94 13.80 7.75
N SER A 81 2.63 13.35 8.79
CA SER A 81 3.46 12.14 8.72
C SER A 81 2.61 10.89 8.94
N GLY A 82 2.91 9.83 8.19
CA GLY A 82 2.37 8.50 8.37
C GLY A 82 3.28 7.59 9.21
N ASN A 83 3.08 6.26 9.14
CA ASN A 83 3.87 5.30 9.90
C ASN A 83 5.23 4.97 9.26
N HIS A 84 5.40 5.19 7.96
CA HIS A 84 6.68 5.06 7.26
C HIS A 84 7.55 6.30 7.40
N ASP A 85 6.98 7.45 7.70
CA ASP A 85 7.70 8.70 7.84
C ASP A 85 8.41 8.82 9.20
N SER A 86 9.49 9.64 9.25
CA SER A 86 9.94 10.24 10.52
C SER A 86 9.19 11.56 10.71
N ALA A 87 8.37 11.64 11.76
CA ALA A 87 7.62 12.86 12.07
C ALA A 87 8.54 14.08 12.22
N GLU A 88 9.73 13.91 12.83
CA GLU A 88 10.73 14.98 13.02
C GLU A 88 11.30 15.49 11.69
N ARG A 89 11.51 14.58 10.72
CA ARG A 89 12.05 14.95 9.40
C ARG A 89 11.00 15.62 8.54
N VAL A 90 9.76 15.12 8.57
CA VAL A 90 8.63 15.72 7.84
C VAL A 90 8.29 17.09 8.43
N ALA A 91 8.31 17.25 9.75
CA ALA A 91 8.07 18.52 10.43
C ALA A 91 9.23 19.51 10.34
N PHE A 92 10.40 19.11 9.78
CA PHE A 92 11.54 20.01 9.66
C PHE A 92 11.18 21.26 8.84
N GLY A 93 11.37 22.43 9.44
CA GLY A 93 11.07 23.68 8.78
C GLY A 93 9.58 24.04 8.69
N ALA A 94 8.68 23.29 9.33
CA ALA A 94 7.22 23.50 9.27
C ALA A 94 6.79 24.95 9.55
N HIS A 95 7.43 25.64 10.54
CA HIS A 95 7.13 27.04 10.83
C HIS A 95 7.49 27.99 9.68
N LEU A 96 8.55 27.69 8.91
CA LEU A 96 8.92 28.48 7.74
C LEU A 96 7.97 28.20 6.57
N LEU A 97 7.63 26.93 6.36
CA LEU A 97 6.73 26.48 5.31
C LEU A 97 5.31 27.04 5.47
N ALA A 98 4.84 27.24 6.71
CA ALA A 98 3.55 27.85 6.99
C ALA A 98 3.44 29.27 6.42
N GLY A 99 4.53 30.02 6.31
CA GLY A 99 4.60 31.31 5.63
C GLY A 99 4.26 31.24 4.13
N SER A 100 4.45 30.07 3.51
CA SER A 100 4.09 29.76 2.11
C SER A 100 2.80 28.94 2.02
N GLN A 101 1.99 28.92 3.05
CA GLN A 101 0.74 28.13 3.14
C GLN A 101 0.93 26.60 3.04
N VAL A 102 2.11 26.10 3.36
CA VAL A 102 2.37 24.66 3.50
C VAL A 102 2.38 24.32 4.98
N TYR A 103 1.29 23.73 5.46
CA TYR A 103 1.07 23.36 6.85
C TYR A 103 1.42 21.89 7.04
N VAL A 104 2.44 21.64 7.82
CA VAL A 104 2.89 20.26 8.13
C VAL A 104 2.58 19.99 9.60
N SER A 105 2.01 18.83 9.91
CA SER A 105 1.80 18.43 11.30
C SER A 105 3.14 18.43 12.06
N PRO A 106 3.18 18.99 13.27
CA PRO A 106 4.34 18.82 14.14
C PRO A 106 4.48 17.35 14.59
N VAL A 107 5.59 17.04 15.22
CA VAL A 107 5.68 15.84 16.06
C VAL A 107 4.56 15.89 17.10
N PHE A 108 3.97 14.75 17.40
CA PHE A 108 2.83 14.69 18.31
C PHE A 108 3.22 15.16 19.73
N GLU A 109 2.66 16.27 20.14
CA GLU A 109 2.83 16.86 21.47
C GLU A 109 1.47 17.10 22.17
N GLY A 110 0.38 16.61 21.57
CA GLY A 110 -0.98 16.77 22.09
C GLY A 110 -2.02 16.88 20.99
N ALA A 111 -3.27 17.13 21.37
CA ALA A 111 -4.35 17.30 20.42
C ALA A 111 -4.08 18.47 19.46
N PRO A 112 -4.19 18.31 18.14
CA PRO A 112 -3.93 19.38 17.19
C PRO A 112 -4.95 20.50 17.31
N ALA A 113 -4.46 21.74 17.28
CA ALA A 113 -5.31 22.90 17.10
C ALA A 113 -5.80 23.00 15.64
N PRO A 114 -7.03 23.52 15.41
CA PRO A 114 -7.52 23.70 14.04
C PRO A 114 -6.78 24.81 13.31
N ILE A 115 -6.55 24.61 12.03
CA ILE A 115 -6.07 25.62 11.10
C ILE A 115 -7.30 26.13 10.32
N PRO A 116 -7.73 27.40 10.52
CA PRO A 116 -8.95 27.90 9.93
C PRO A 116 -8.74 28.31 8.47
N LEU A 117 -9.63 27.86 7.58
CA LEU A 117 -9.86 28.43 6.26
C LEU A 117 -11.24 29.07 6.23
N THR A 118 -11.53 29.85 5.19
CA THR A 118 -12.85 30.51 5.02
C THR A 118 -13.24 30.53 3.53
N ASP A 119 -14.51 30.23 3.27
CA ASP A 119 -15.13 30.40 1.95
C ASP A 119 -16.51 31.07 2.05
N ALA A 120 -17.29 31.05 0.97
CA ALA A 120 -18.62 31.64 0.90
C ALA A 120 -19.63 31.07 1.94
N TYR A 121 -19.38 29.84 2.42
CA TYR A 121 -20.23 29.17 3.43
C TYR A 121 -19.71 29.35 4.87
N GLY A 122 -18.67 30.18 5.06
CA GLY A 122 -18.09 30.47 6.39
C GLY A 122 -16.79 29.66 6.66
N PRO A 123 -16.42 29.54 7.94
CA PRO A 123 -15.16 28.91 8.33
C PRO A 123 -15.16 27.40 8.16
N VAL A 124 -13.97 26.85 7.86
CA VAL A 124 -13.64 25.42 7.84
C VAL A 124 -12.41 25.22 8.70
N ASP A 125 -12.49 24.35 9.68
CA ASP A 125 -11.39 24.02 10.58
C ASP A 125 -10.70 22.74 10.11
N ILE A 126 -9.40 22.84 9.78
CA ILE A 126 -8.57 21.70 9.33
C ILE A 126 -7.71 21.21 10.50
N TYR A 127 -7.85 19.94 10.86
CA TYR A 127 -7.07 19.29 11.91
C TYR A 127 -6.05 18.34 11.28
N LEU A 128 -4.78 18.49 11.69
CA LEU A 128 -3.67 17.67 11.19
C LEU A 128 -3.24 16.69 12.28
N LEU A 129 -3.59 15.42 12.16
CA LEU A 129 -3.27 14.39 13.12
C LEU A 129 -2.28 13.39 12.51
N PRO A 130 -0.99 13.44 12.87
CA PRO A 130 -0.01 12.46 12.37
C PRO A 130 -0.33 11.05 12.85
N PHE A 131 0.35 10.06 12.30
CA PHE A 131 0.23 8.67 12.77
C PHE A 131 0.52 8.57 14.27
N LEU A 132 -0.36 7.91 15.01
CA LEU A 132 -0.28 7.74 16.45
C LEU A 132 -0.06 6.28 16.86
N LYS A 133 0.83 6.10 17.83
CA LYS A 133 0.95 4.85 18.60
C LYS A 133 0.47 5.07 20.03
N PRO A 134 -0.13 4.08 20.71
CA PRO A 134 -0.57 4.21 22.10
C PRO A 134 0.51 4.74 23.04
N ALA A 135 1.76 4.32 22.85
CA ALA A 135 2.88 4.77 23.68
C ALA A 135 3.14 6.29 23.59
N MET A 136 2.96 6.88 22.39
CA MET A 136 3.13 8.31 22.19
C MET A 136 2.07 9.11 22.98
N VAL A 137 0.82 8.64 22.91
CA VAL A 137 -0.29 9.32 23.59
C VAL A 137 -0.21 9.15 25.11
N ARG A 138 0.19 7.96 25.60
CA ARG A 138 0.46 7.75 27.04
C ARG A 138 1.55 8.68 27.59
N HIS A 139 2.55 8.96 26.80
CA HIS A 139 3.62 9.88 27.20
C HIS A 139 3.11 11.30 27.46
N ILE A 140 2.18 11.78 26.62
CA ILE A 140 1.60 13.13 26.72
C ILE A 140 0.46 13.19 27.75
N TYR A 141 -0.31 12.10 27.87
CA TYR A 141 -1.49 12.01 28.76
C TYR A 141 -1.34 10.81 29.71
N PRO A 142 -0.42 10.85 30.68
CA PRO A 142 -0.08 9.69 31.52
C PRO A 142 -1.22 9.24 32.45
N ASP A 143 -2.19 10.11 32.73
CA ASP A 143 -3.33 9.81 33.61
C ASP A 143 -4.51 9.16 32.84
N GLU A 144 -4.43 9.03 31.52
CA GLU A 144 -5.47 8.40 30.71
C GLU A 144 -5.25 6.89 30.57
N PRO A 145 -6.31 6.08 30.70
CA PRO A 145 -6.20 4.62 30.54
C PRO A 145 -6.12 4.26 29.03
N ILE A 146 -4.91 4.30 28.47
CA ILE A 146 -4.66 4.04 27.06
C ILE A 146 -4.03 2.64 26.92
N GLU A 147 -4.78 1.66 26.47
CA GLU A 147 -4.33 0.30 26.24
C GLU A 147 -4.25 -0.05 24.75
N SER A 148 -5.14 0.51 23.95
CA SER A 148 -5.28 0.25 22.50
C SER A 148 -5.05 1.49 21.64
N TYR A 149 -4.97 1.28 20.31
CA TYR A 149 -4.97 2.37 19.33
C TYR A 149 -6.28 3.16 19.35
N SER A 150 -7.43 2.50 19.57
CA SER A 150 -8.72 3.16 19.72
C SER A 150 -8.76 4.07 20.95
N ASP A 151 -8.20 3.62 22.10
CA ASP A 151 -8.13 4.48 23.30
C ASP A 151 -7.26 5.70 23.05
N ALA A 152 -6.09 5.49 22.43
CA ALA A 152 -5.15 6.55 22.10
C ALA A 152 -5.80 7.61 21.20
N LEU A 153 -6.37 7.15 20.07
CA LEU A 153 -7.02 8.05 19.12
C LEU A 153 -8.24 8.75 19.76
N GLY A 154 -9.09 8.00 20.48
CA GLY A 154 -10.25 8.55 21.18
C GLY A 154 -9.87 9.59 22.21
N CYS A 155 -8.77 9.39 22.96
CA CYS A 155 -8.22 10.38 23.89
C CYS A 155 -7.87 11.70 23.19
N VAL A 156 -7.22 11.62 22.02
CA VAL A 156 -6.81 12.81 21.25
C VAL A 156 -8.00 13.50 20.59
N LEU A 157 -8.89 12.74 19.92
CA LEU A 157 -10.03 13.32 19.20
C LEU A 157 -11.05 13.97 20.12
N ARG A 158 -11.28 13.42 21.33
CA ARG A 158 -12.10 14.13 22.35
C ARG A 158 -11.53 15.49 22.74
N ARG A 159 -10.21 15.64 22.69
CA ARG A 159 -9.54 16.91 23.01
C ARG A 159 -9.47 17.87 21.82
N CYS A 160 -9.56 17.38 20.58
CA CYS A 160 -9.76 18.25 19.42
C CYS A 160 -11.08 19.02 19.52
N ALA A 161 -12.14 18.39 20.05
CA ALA A 161 -13.45 18.96 20.33
C ALA A 161 -13.94 19.90 19.20
N PRO A 162 -14.12 19.40 17.95
CA PRO A 162 -14.53 20.27 16.85
C PRO A 162 -15.87 20.94 17.17
N ASP A 163 -15.98 22.25 16.88
CA ASP A 163 -17.21 22.98 17.06
C ASP A 163 -18.30 22.43 16.12
N PRO A 164 -19.41 21.88 16.64
CA PRO A 164 -20.45 21.28 15.80
C PRO A 164 -21.15 22.30 14.87
N ALA A 165 -21.04 23.60 15.14
CA ALA A 165 -21.57 24.64 14.27
C ALA A 165 -20.63 24.98 13.09
N ARG A 166 -19.37 24.59 13.17
CA ARG A 166 -18.36 24.88 12.14
C ARG A 166 -18.10 23.65 11.30
N ARG A 167 -17.77 23.85 10.03
CA ARG A 167 -17.32 22.76 9.17
C ARG A 167 -15.92 22.31 9.59
N SER A 168 -15.68 21.01 9.62
CA SER A 168 -14.43 20.45 10.08
C SER A 168 -13.92 19.32 9.18
N VAL A 169 -12.61 19.35 8.91
CA VAL A 169 -11.90 18.33 8.16
C VAL A 169 -10.77 17.81 9.02
N LEU A 170 -10.69 16.50 9.18
CA LEU A 170 -9.55 15.82 9.80
C LEU A 170 -8.69 15.17 8.73
N VAL A 171 -7.39 15.40 8.79
CA VAL A 171 -6.38 14.63 8.03
C VAL A 171 -5.72 13.69 9.03
N ALA A 172 -5.79 12.38 8.79
CA ALA A 172 -5.29 11.35 9.70
C ALA A 172 -4.69 10.17 8.94
N HIS A 173 -3.84 9.41 9.62
CA HIS A 173 -3.18 8.24 9.05
C HIS A 173 -3.30 7.09 10.05
N GLN A 174 -4.34 6.26 9.91
CA GLN A 174 -4.65 5.17 10.86
C GLN A 174 -5.38 4.03 10.14
N PHE A 175 -5.22 2.81 10.65
CA PHE A 175 -6.01 1.68 10.20
C PHE A 175 -7.38 1.65 10.88
N VAL A 176 -8.46 1.87 10.14
CA VAL A 176 -9.82 1.91 10.67
C VAL A 176 -10.49 0.55 10.48
N ALA A 177 -11.09 0.03 11.53
CA ALA A 177 -11.78 -1.27 11.53
C ALA A 177 -12.88 -1.33 10.47
N GLY A 178 -12.95 -2.45 9.75
CA GLY A 178 -13.88 -2.67 8.64
C GLY A 178 -13.36 -2.25 7.28
N ALA A 179 -12.15 -1.70 7.19
CA ALA A 179 -11.46 -1.48 5.92
C ALA A 179 -10.70 -2.74 5.47
N ALA A 180 -10.51 -2.89 4.16
CA ALA A 180 -9.76 -4.00 3.56
C ALA A 180 -8.31 -3.57 3.30
N ALA A 181 -7.36 -4.34 3.85
CA ALA A 181 -5.92 -4.17 3.60
C ALA A 181 -5.46 -5.03 2.40
N CYS A 182 -4.36 -4.65 1.77
CA CYS A 182 -3.64 -5.46 0.76
C CYS A 182 -2.26 -5.88 1.29
N GLU A 183 -1.53 -6.73 0.56
CA GLU A 183 -0.24 -7.27 0.99
C GLU A 183 0.88 -6.22 1.13
N SER A 184 0.72 -5.05 0.53
CA SER A 184 1.69 -3.95 0.62
C SER A 184 1.62 -3.17 1.94
N GLU A 185 0.56 -3.35 2.71
CA GLU A 185 0.38 -2.82 4.05
C GLU A 185 0.77 -3.90 5.06
N GLU A 186 1.50 -3.51 6.09
CA GLU A 186 1.91 -4.42 7.17
C GLU A 186 0.96 -4.28 8.36
N PRO A 187 -0.25 -4.90 8.34
CA PRO A 187 -1.14 -4.86 9.49
C PRO A 187 -0.50 -5.59 10.67
N SER A 188 -0.65 -5.07 11.86
CA SER A 188 -0.20 -5.74 13.07
C SER A 188 -0.89 -7.09 13.23
N VAL A 189 -0.15 -8.09 13.72
CA VAL A 189 -0.67 -9.43 13.98
C VAL A 189 -1.93 -9.34 14.85
N GLY A 190 -3.05 -9.85 14.35
CA GLY A 190 -4.33 -9.84 15.05
C GLY A 190 -5.12 -8.54 14.98
N GLY A 191 -4.73 -7.58 14.12
CA GLY A 191 -5.46 -6.31 13.94
C GLY A 191 -5.43 -5.38 15.17
N LEU A 192 -4.37 -5.47 15.98
CA LEU A 192 -4.21 -4.70 17.23
C LEU A 192 -4.07 -3.19 17.00
N ASP A 193 -3.79 -2.77 15.78
CA ASP A 193 -3.64 -1.38 15.33
C ASP A 193 -4.91 -0.76 14.75
N CYS A 194 -6.01 -1.54 14.69
CA CYS A 194 -7.30 -1.04 14.23
C CYS A 194 -7.91 -0.04 15.21
N VAL A 195 -8.53 1.02 14.66
CA VAL A 195 -9.29 2.01 15.41
C VAL A 195 -10.77 1.98 15.02
N ASP A 196 -11.65 2.32 15.97
CA ASP A 196 -13.09 2.35 15.73
C ASP A 196 -13.47 3.54 14.82
N ALA A 197 -14.27 3.27 13.77
CA ALA A 197 -14.78 4.28 12.85
C ALA A 197 -15.64 5.35 13.53
N ALA A 198 -16.36 5.01 14.61
CA ALA A 198 -17.21 5.93 15.35
C ALA A 198 -16.44 7.09 16.00
N LEU A 199 -15.13 6.93 16.24
CA LEU A 199 -14.29 8.00 16.79
C LEU A 199 -14.23 9.24 15.89
N PHE A 200 -14.52 9.10 14.61
CA PHE A 200 -14.45 10.16 13.60
C PHE A 200 -15.77 10.91 13.37
N ASP A 201 -16.85 10.55 14.06
CA ASP A 201 -18.20 11.08 13.78
C ASP A 201 -18.33 12.60 13.99
N GLY A 202 -17.43 13.20 14.74
CA GLY A 202 -17.41 14.67 14.97
C GLY A 202 -16.98 15.51 13.77
N PHE A 203 -16.46 14.91 12.69
CA PHE A 203 -15.92 15.61 11.52
C PHE A 203 -16.81 15.44 10.29
N ASP A 204 -16.94 16.53 9.47
CA ASP A 204 -17.70 16.49 8.21
C ASP A 204 -16.99 15.60 7.16
N TYR A 205 -15.66 15.73 7.09
CA TYR A 205 -14.83 14.90 6.24
C TYR A 205 -13.56 14.44 6.96
N VAL A 206 -13.20 13.17 6.76
CA VAL A 206 -11.95 12.62 7.27
C VAL A 206 -11.14 12.08 6.11
N ALA A 207 -10.00 12.74 5.85
CA ALA A 207 -9.02 12.34 4.86
C ALA A 207 -8.07 11.32 5.49
N LEU A 208 -8.26 10.04 5.17
CA LEU A 208 -7.45 8.94 5.67
C LEU A 208 -6.32 8.56 4.69
N GLY A 209 -5.12 8.32 5.24
CA GLY A 209 -4.06 7.54 4.62
C GLY A 209 -3.81 6.24 5.38
N HIS A 210 -2.86 5.46 4.94
CA HIS A 210 -2.42 4.15 5.44
C HIS A 210 -2.84 2.99 4.54
N LEU A 211 -4.06 2.97 4.00
CA LEU A 211 -4.50 1.89 3.12
C LEU A 211 -4.37 2.29 1.65
N HIS A 212 -3.77 1.40 0.87
CA HIS A 212 -3.41 1.64 -0.53
C HIS A 212 -4.58 1.55 -1.49
N SER A 213 -5.68 0.91 -1.07
CA SER A 213 -6.91 0.80 -1.86
C SER A 213 -7.87 1.96 -1.58
N PRO A 214 -8.35 2.70 -2.62
CA PRO A 214 -9.36 3.72 -2.44
C PRO A 214 -10.66 3.10 -1.90
N GLN A 215 -11.07 3.47 -0.69
CA GLN A 215 -12.27 2.91 -0.05
C GLN A 215 -12.84 3.84 1.02
N LYS A 216 -14.14 3.66 1.31
CA LYS A 216 -14.83 4.28 2.42
C LYS A 216 -14.92 3.32 3.61
N VAL A 217 -15.07 3.85 4.80
CA VAL A 217 -15.33 3.07 6.01
C VAL A 217 -16.60 3.58 6.67
N GLY A 218 -17.64 2.76 6.68
CA GLY A 218 -18.95 3.12 7.20
C GLY A 218 -19.66 4.19 6.35
N ARG A 219 -19.21 5.43 6.38
CA ARG A 219 -19.78 6.57 5.64
C ARG A 219 -18.85 7.03 4.50
N ASP A 220 -19.41 7.65 3.46
CA ASP A 220 -18.62 8.11 2.30
C ASP A 220 -17.57 9.17 2.66
N THR A 221 -17.83 9.95 3.72
CA THR A 221 -16.98 11.05 4.17
C THR A 221 -15.87 10.64 5.14
N LEU A 222 -15.76 9.35 5.48
CA LEU A 222 -14.62 8.73 6.16
C LEU A 222 -13.91 7.83 5.13
N ARG A 223 -12.81 8.32 4.52
CA ARG A 223 -12.33 7.73 3.28
C ARG A 223 -10.81 7.68 3.18
N TYR A 224 -10.31 6.54 2.70
CA TYR A 224 -8.98 6.38 2.14
C TYR A 224 -8.99 6.78 0.66
N CYS A 225 -8.07 7.65 0.24
CA CYS A 225 -7.90 7.94 -1.20
C CYS A 225 -7.08 6.86 -1.92
N GLY A 226 -6.30 6.08 -1.17
CA GLY A 226 -5.35 5.09 -1.69
C GLY A 226 -4.06 5.71 -2.21
N THR A 227 -3.11 4.87 -2.58
CA THR A 227 -1.85 5.29 -3.21
C THR A 227 -2.07 5.81 -4.63
N PRO A 228 -1.26 6.76 -5.11
CA PRO A 228 -1.35 7.24 -6.50
C PRO A 228 -0.81 6.25 -7.53
N LEU A 229 0.02 5.29 -7.11
CA LEU A 229 0.57 4.20 -7.92
C LEU A 229 0.34 2.86 -7.23
N LYS A 230 0.45 1.76 -7.98
CA LYS A 230 0.49 0.40 -7.42
C LYS A 230 1.89 0.10 -6.89
N TYR A 231 1.99 -0.37 -5.65
CA TYR A 231 3.26 -0.68 -4.99
C TYR A 231 3.43 -2.17 -4.63
N SER A 232 2.45 -3.00 -5.00
CA SER A 232 2.47 -4.45 -4.85
C SER A 232 1.68 -5.12 -5.98
N PHE A 233 2.03 -6.38 -6.33
CA PHE A 233 1.23 -7.16 -7.27
C PHE A 233 -0.15 -7.52 -6.73
N SER A 234 -0.37 -7.52 -5.43
CA SER A 234 -1.72 -7.61 -4.84
C SER A 234 -2.63 -6.43 -5.25
N GLU A 235 -2.05 -5.31 -5.69
CA GLU A 235 -2.76 -4.15 -6.21
C GLU A 235 -2.93 -4.16 -7.75
N ALA A 236 -2.47 -5.22 -8.46
CA ALA A 236 -2.45 -5.26 -9.92
C ALA A 236 -3.82 -4.97 -10.56
N HIS A 237 -4.90 -5.37 -9.91
CA HIS A 237 -6.28 -5.17 -10.38
C HIS A 237 -6.93 -3.87 -9.88
N GLN A 238 -6.23 -3.06 -9.07
CA GLN A 238 -6.78 -1.80 -8.57
C GLN A 238 -6.66 -0.68 -9.63
N HIS A 239 -7.61 0.25 -9.57
CA HIS A 239 -7.57 1.48 -10.35
C HIS A 239 -7.24 2.65 -9.42
N LYS A 240 -6.07 3.25 -9.60
CA LYS A 240 -5.62 4.37 -8.79
C LYS A 240 -6.29 5.67 -9.22
N SER A 241 -6.56 6.53 -8.25
CA SER A 241 -7.27 7.80 -8.50
C SER A 241 -6.91 8.87 -7.47
N ALA A 242 -7.04 10.13 -7.87
CA ALA A 242 -7.03 11.27 -6.97
C ALA A 242 -8.47 11.55 -6.49
N THR A 243 -8.66 11.79 -5.20
CA THR A 243 -9.99 12.05 -4.62
C THR A 243 -10.21 13.56 -4.49
N PHE A 244 -11.31 14.04 -5.07
CA PHE A 244 -11.78 15.42 -4.97
C PHE A 244 -12.96 15.48 -4.00
N VAL A 245 -12.86 16.42 -3.06
CA VAL A 245 -13.86 16.62 -1.99
C VAL A 245 -14.42 18.02 -2.16
N GLU A 246 -15.72 18.14 -2.27
CA GLU A 246 -16.41 19.43 -2.25
C GLU A 246 -17.22 19.55 -0.97
N LEU A 247 -16.79 20.47 -0.11
CA LEU A 247 -17.43 20.77 1.16
C LEU A 247 -18.37 21.99 0.99
N GLY A 248 -19.65 21.73 0.92
CA GLY A 248 -20.72 22.71 0.83
C GLY A 248 -21.04 23.36 2.20
N PRO A 249 -22.29 23.78 2.46
CA PRO A 249 -22.76 24.11 3.78
C PRO A 249 -22.52 22.99 4.79
N LYS A 250 -22.61 23.27 6.11
CA LYS A 250 -22.40 22.25 7.16
C LYS A 250 -23.25 21.00 6.89
N GLY A 251 -22.55 19.84 6.88
CA GLY A 251 -23.16 18.52 6.63
C GLY A 251 -23.27 18.13 5.15
N GLU A 252 -22.95 19.03 4.20
CA GLU A 252 -22.98 18.70 2.78
C GLU A 252 -21.57 18.45 2.25
N VAL A 253 -21.29 17.21 1.86
CA VAL A 253 -20.01 16.78 1.27
C VAL A 253 -20.26 15.98 0.00
N THR A 254 -19.66 16.41 -1.10
CA THR A 254 -19.72 15.69 -2.37
C THR A 254 -18.32 15.19 -2.74
N LEU A 255 -18.25 13.92 -3.17
CA LEU A 255 -17.01 13.25 -3.52
C LEU A 255 -17.00 12.89 -5.01
N SER A 256 -15.83 13.00 -5.60
CA SER A 256 -15.57 12.49 -6.96
C SER A 256 -14.11 12.12 -7.10
N THR A 257 -13.80 11.26 -8.05
CA THR A 257 -12.44 10.80 -8.31
C THR A 257 -12.02 11.15 -9.72
N ALA A 258 -10.72 11.35 -9.92
CA ALA A 258 -10.09 11.40 -11.22
C ALA A 258 -9.12 10.23 -11.34
N PRO A 259 -9.19 9.41 -12.42
CA PRO A 259 -8.27 8.29 -12.58
C PRO A 259 -6.84 8.80 -12.75
N LEU A 260 -5.91 8.04 -12.18
CA LEU A 260 -4.47 8.22 -12.35
C LEU A 260 -3.94 7.09 -13.24
N THR A 261 -3.28 7.45 -14.32
CA THR A 261 -2.74 6.47 -15.28
C THR A 261 -1.23 6.39 -15.08
N PRO A 262 -0.67 5.25 -14.67
CA PRO A 262 0.76 5.10 -14.48
C PRO A 262 1.51 5.21 -15.81
N LYS A 263 2.79 5.55 -15.79
CA LYS A 263 3.68 5.50 -16.96
C LYS A 263 3.97 4.05 -17.35
N HIS A 264 4.27 3.21 -16.34
CA HIS A 264 4.39 1.77 -16.48
C HIS A 264 3.40 1.14 -15.49
N ASP A 265 2.46 0.34 -15.99
CA ASP A 265 1.50 -0.32 -15.12
C ASP A 265 2.12 -1.56 -14.46
N LEU A 266 1.58 -1.95 -13.32
CA LEU A 266 1.99 -3.15 -12.60
C LEU A 266 0.95 -4.22 -12.88
N ARG A 267 1.36 -5.25 -13.64
CA ARG A 267 0.47 -6.29 -14.19
C ARG A 267 0.99 -7.70 -13.97
N GLU A 268 0.07 -8.64 -13.96
CA GLU A 268 0.36 -10.06 -13.92
C GLU A 268 0.10 -10.70 -15.28
N LEU A 269 1.02 -11.58 -15.72
CA LEU A 269 0.86 -12.42 -16.91
C LEU A 269 1.01 -13.89 -16.50
N ARG A 270 0.18 -14.76 -17.08
CA ARG A 270 0.22 -16.19 -16.82
C ARG A 270 0.06 -16.97 -18.13
N GLY A 271 0.95 -17.90 -18.36
CA GLY A 271 0.94 -18.75 -19.56
C GLY A 271 2.21 -19.58 -19.68
N SER A 272 2.29 -20.44 -20.70
CA SER A 272 3.52 -21.14 -21.01
C SER A 272 4.58 -20.21 -21.60
N TYR A 273 5.86 -20.59 -21.47
CA TYR A 273 6.96 -19.82 -22.05
C TYR A 273 6.77 -19.58 -23.56
N MET A 274 6.32 -20.61 -24.29
CA MET A 274 6.08 -20.50 -25.72
C MET A 274 4.95 -19.52 -26.06
N GLU A 275 3.87 -19.53 -25.29
CA GLU A 275 2.76 -18.57 -25.47
C GLU A 275 3.20 -17.15 -25.20
N LEU A 276 3.90 -16.90 -24.09
CA LEU A 276 4.33 -15.55 -23.69
C LEU A 276 5.44 -15.00 -24.60
N THR A 277 6.20 -15.85 -25.28
CA THR A 277 7.24 -15.44 -26.25
C THR A 277 6.76 -15.43 -27.69
N ASP A 278 5.55 -15.91 -28.00
CA ASP A 278 4.97 -15.77 -29.34
C ASP A 278 4.72 -14.27 -29.62
N ARG A 279 5.25 -13.78 -30.74
CA ARG A 279 5.09 -12.37 -31.15
C ARG A 279 3.63 -11.92 -31.19
N ARG A 280 2.70 -12.80 -31.48
CA ARG A 280 1.26 -12.51 -31.51
C ARG A 280 0.71 -12.18 -30.13
N SER A 281 1.30 -12.68 -29.06
CA SER A 281 0.85 -12.46 -27.68
C SER A 281 1.30 -11.12 -27.13
N TYR A 282 2.47 -10.60 -27.55
CA TYR A 282 3.00 -9.34 -26.99
C TYR A 282 3.06 -8.17 -27.97
N ALA A 283 2.95 -8.40 -29.29
CA ALA A 283 3.03 -7.33 -30.26
C ALA A 283 1.87 -6.32 -30.08
N GLY A 284 2.21 -5.06 -29.86
CA GLY A 284 1.24 -3.99 -29.64
C GLY A 284 0.70 -3.90 -28.20
N THR A 285 1.26 -4.68 -27.27
CA THR A 285 0.97 -4.52 -25.84
C THR A 285 2.05 -3.68 -25.16
N ALA A 286 1.78 -3.19 -23.93
CA ALA A 286 2.76 -2.47 -23.12
C ALA A 286 3.78 -3.46 -22.52
N THR A 287 4.79 -3.82 -23.30
CA THR A 287 5.84 -4.77 -22.89
C THR A 287 6.83 -4.17 -21.87
N ASP A 288 6.84 -2.85 -21.74
CA ASP A 288 7.64 -2.07 -20.80
C ASP A 288 6.98 -1.87 -19.43
N ASP A 289 5.76 -2.40 -19.23
CA ASP A 289 5.12 -2.43 -17.91
C ASP A 289 5.93 -3.30 -16.91
N TYR A 290 5.70 -3.04 -15.63
CA TYR A 290 6.23 -3.86 -14.53
C TYR A 290 5.45 -5.16 -14.44
N LEU A 291 6.12 -6.29 -14.63
CA LEU A 291 5.45 -7.57 -14.78
C LEU A 291 5.83 -8.58 -13.69
N HIS A 292 4.82 -9.27 -13.19
CA HIS A 292 4.95 -10.56 -12.55
C HIS A 292 4.47 -11.62 -13.53
N ILE A 293 5.38 -12.53 -13.93
CA ILE A 293 5.05 -13.62 -14.85
C ILE A 293 4.98 -14.93 -14.08
N THR A 294 3.90 -15.66 -14.27
CA THR A 294 3.75 -17.05 -13.78
C THR A 294 3.76 -18.00 -14.95
N LEU A 295 4.85 -18.78 -15.08
CA LEU A 295 4.97 -19.81 -16.10
C LEU A 295 4.17 -21.06 -15.71
N THR A 296 3.47 -21.61 -16.69
CA THR A 296 2.68 -22.85 -16.54
C THR A 296 3.39 -24.08 -17.10
N ASP A 297 4.65 -23.93 -17.50
CA ASP A 297 5.47 -25.03 -18.01
C ASP A 297 5.76 -26.05 -16.89
N GLU A 298 5.53 -27.33 -17.14
CA GLU A 298 5.79 -28.40 -16.17
C GLU A 298 7.28 -28.62 -15.90
N GLN A 299 8.13 -28.25 -16.85
CA GLN A 299 9.58 -28.29 -16.72
C GLN A 299 10.14 -26.87 -16.63
N ASP A 300 11.16 -26.68 -15.78
CA ASP A 300 11.84 -25.41 -15.67
C ASP A 300 12.48 -25.01 -17.02
N VAL A 301 12.18 -23.83 -17.49
CA VAL A 301 12.76 -23.28 -18.72
C VAL A 301 14.15 -22.73 -18.40
N PRO A 302 15.21 -23.21 -19.03
CA PRO A 302 16.56 -22.69 -18.79
C PRO A 302 16.65 -21.19 -19.09
N ASP A 303 17.24 -20.43 -18.13
CA ASP A 303 17.44 -18.97 -18.24
C ASP A 303 16.16 -18.19 -18.56
N ALA A 304 14.99 -18.67 -18.12
CA ALA A 304 13.69 -18.10 -18.43
C ALA A 304 13.63 -16.60 -18.14
N LEU A 305 14.10 -16.15 -16.97
CA LEU A 305 14.09 -14.75 -16.57
C LEU A 305 14.88 -13.86 -17.55
N ALA A 306 16.09 -14.26 -17.90
CA ALA A 306 16.93 -13.49 -18.82
C ALA A 306 16.32 -13.43 -20.24
N ARG A 307 15.77 -14.55 -20.70
CA ARG A 307 15.14 -14.66 -22.03
C ARG A 307 13.83 -13.87 -22.11
N LEU A 308 13.00 -13.91 -21.08
CA LEU A 308 11.76 -13.13 -21.02
C LEU A 308 12.05 -11.63 -20.94
N ARG A 309 13.11 -11.21 -20.26
CA ARG A 309 13.52 -9.78 -20.18
C ARG A 309 13.95 -9.19 -21.52
N VAL A 310 14.22 -10.00 -22.53
CA VAL A 310 14.43 -9.49 -23.91
C VAL A 310 13.15 -8.92 -24.50
N ILE A 311 11.99 -9.47 -24.10
CA ILE A 311 10.66 -9.01 -24.56
C ILE A 311 10.04 -8.05 -23.54
N TYR A 312 10.18 -8.36 -22.25
CA TYR A 312 9.59 -7.67 -21.11
C TYR A 312 10.70 -7.10 -20.21
N PRO A 313 11.32 -5.96 -20.57
CA PRO A 313 12.52 -5.46 -19.89
C PRO A 313 12.32 -5.21 -18.40
N ASN A 314 11.10 -4.86 -17.99
CA ASN A 314 10.73 -4.59 -16.61
C ASN A 314 10.06 -5.80 -15.92
N LEU A 315 10.41 -7.03 -16.32
CA LEU A 315 9.99 -8.23 -15.61
C LEU A 315 10.60 -8.24 -14.20
N MET A 316 9.77 -7.98 -13.19
CA MET A 316 10.15 -7.88 -11.79
C MET A 316 10.22 -9.24 -11.09
N ARG A 317 9.22 -10.09 -11.34
CA ARG A 317 9.06 -11.38 -10.67
C ARG A 317 8.69 -12.47 -11.66
N LEU A 318 9.29 -13.66 -11.47
CA LEU A 318 9.01 -14.86 -12.25
C LEU A 318 8.75 -16.02 -11.31
N ASP A 319 7.55 -16.57 -11.38
CA ASP A 319 7.13 -17.74 -10.63
C ASP A 319 6.71 -18.86 -11.58
N TYR A 320 6.59 -20.09 -11.05
CA TYR A 320 6.05 -21.24 -11.76
C TYR A 320 4.78 -21.74 -11.07
N ASP A 321 3.77 -22.06 -11.86
CA ASP A 321 2.57 -22.78 -11.44
C ASP A 321 2.54 -24.14 -12.13
N ASN A 322 3.33 -25.09 -11.62
CA ASN A 322 3.45 -26.46 -12.12
C ASN A 322 3.20 -27.47 -11.00
N LEU A 323 3.24 -28.76 -11.32
CA LEU A 323 2.94 -29.81 -10.35
C LEU A 323 3.84 -29.73 -9.11
N ARG A 324 5.13 -29.40 -9.29
CA ARG A 324 6.12 -29.28 -8.21
C ARG A 324 5.74 -28.15 -7.24
N THR A 325 5.42 -26.95 -7.77
CA THR A 325 5.09 -25.79 -6.92
C THR A 325 3.77 -25.97 -6.19
N ARG A 326 2.77 -26.62 -6.81
CA ARG A 326 1.49 -26.94 -6.18
C ARG A 326 1.64 -27.95 -5.05
N THR A 327 2.43 -29.01 -5.26
CA THR A 327 2.66 -30.05 -4.24
C THR A 327 3.49 -29.51 -3.06
N GLN A 328 4.38 -28.56 -3.30
CA GLN A 328 5.14 -27.90 -2.23
C GLN A 328 4.23 -26.99 -1.36
N ALA A 329 3.30 -26.28 -1.97
CA ALA A 329 2.28 -25.50 -1.24
C ALA A 329 1.36 -26.39 -0.40
N ASP A 330 1.02 -27.60 -0.88
CA ASP A 330 0.23 -28.59 -0.13
C ASP A 330 1.01 -29.21 1.06
N LEU A 331 2.36 -29.26 0.99
CA LEU A 331 3.21 -29.75 2.08
C LEU A 331 3.44 -28.69 3.17
N ASP A 332 3.41 -27.42 2.83
CA ASP A 332 3.49 -26.30 3.78
C ASP A 332 2.14 -26.04 4.49
N ALA A 333 1.04 -26.63 4.02
CA ALA A 333 -0.22 -26.69 4.75
C ALA A 333 -0.10 -27.65 5.95
N PRO A 334 -0.66 -27.36 7.14
CA PRO A 334 -0.52 -28.20 8.32
C PRO A 334 -0.97 -29.63 8.01
N ALA A 335 0.00 -30.54 7.92
CA ALA A 335 -0.17 -31.91 7.49
C ALA A 335 -1.10 -32.69 8.42
N GLN A 336 -2.20 -33.16 7.89
CA GLN A 336 -2.85 -34.36 8.44
C GLN A 336 -1.88 -35.53 8.17
N THR A 337 -1.34 -36.10 9.24
CA THR A 337 -0.36 -37.19 9.19
C THR A 337 -1.06 -38.46 8.68
N GLU A 338 -1.15 -38.63 7.37
CA GLU A 338 -1.45 -39.94 6.78
C GLU A 338 -0.22 -40.85 6.95
N GLN A 339 -0.45 -42.07 7.48
CA GLN A 339 0.59 -43.08 7.59
C GLN A 339 0.92 -43.62 6.18
N LYS A 340 1.90 -42.99 5.51
CA LYS A 340 2.42 -43.46 4.22
C LYS A 340 3.54 -44.45 4.43
N THR A 341 3.64 -45.42 3.54
CA THR A 341 4.80 -46.36 3.51
C THR A 341 6.07 -45.61 3.06
N PRO A 342 7.27 -46.11 3.39
CA PRO A 342 8.53 -45.52 2.94
C PRO A 342 8.66 -45.36 1.44
N LEU A 343 8.11 -46.32 0.68
CA LEU A 343 8.08 -46.22 -0.78
C LEU A 343 7.14 -45.10 -1.24
N GLU A 344 5.98 -44.94 -0.61
CA GLU A 344 5.05 -43.86 -0.92
C GLU A 344 5.63 -42.48 -0.57
N HIS A 345 6.38 -42.38 0.54
CA HIS A 345 7.11 -41.15 0.87
C HIS A 345 8.19 -40.83 -0.15
N PHE A 346 8.97 -41.85 -0.57
CA PHE A 346 10.00 -41.67 -1.59
C PHE A 346 9.40 -41.35 -2.94
N ALA A 347 8.33 -42.02 -3.36
CA ALA A 347 7.63 -41.73 -4.61
C ALA A 347 7.07 -40.34 -4.67
N ALA A 348 6.47 -39.85 -3.55
CA ALA A 348 6.00 -38.49 -3.42
C ALA A 348 7.15 -37.47 -3.56
N PHE A 349 8.26 -37.70 -2.84
CA PHE A 349 9.46 -36.88 -2.93
C PHE A 349 10.06 -36.87 -4.33
N TYR A 350 10.15 -38.02 -4.97
CA TYR A 350 10.67 -38.14 -6.35
C TYR A 350 9.79 -37.35 -7.33
N ALA A 351 8.48 -37.53 -7.25
CA ALA A 351 7.54 -36.81 -8.09
C ALA A 351 7.64 -35.30 -7.92
N LEU A 352 7.84 -34.87 -6.68
CA LEU A 352 8.03 -33.47 -6.31
C LEU A 352 9.30 -32.87 -6.92
N GLN A 353 10.41 -33.64 -6.93
CA GLN A 353 11.70 -33.17 -7.44
C GLN A 353 11.79 -33.24 -8.97
N ASN A 354 11.10 -34.18 -9.61
CA ASN A 354 11.27 -34.49 -11.04
C ASN A 354 10.04 -34.14 -11.89
N ASN A 355 8.98 -33.59 -11.32
CA ASN A 355 7.70 -33.27 -11.96
C ASN A 355 7.06 -34.45 -12.73
N GLN A 356 7.41 -35.69 -12.33
CA GLN A 356 6.90 -36.92 -12.93
C GLN A 356 6.96 -38.06 -11.90
N PRO A 357 6.00 -39.00 -11.91
CA PRO A 357 6.05 -40.14 -11.02
C PRO A 357 7.21 -41.10 -11.35
N LEU A 358 7.56 -41.93 -10.36
CA LEU A 358 8.48 -43.06 -10.61
C LEU A 358 7.94 -43.95 -11.71
N SER A 359 8.83 -44.40 -12.64
CA SER A 359 8.48 -45.47 -13.55
C SER A 359 8.28 -46.79 -12.79
N ALA A 360 7.61 -47.77 -13.40
CA ALA A 360 7.40 -49.07 -12.78
C ALA A 360 8.74 -49.76 -12.41
N GLU A 361 9.78 -49.59 -13.24
CA GLU A 361 11.11 -50.12 -12.99
C GLU A 361 11.81 -49.44 -11.82
N GLN A 362 11.71 -48.11 -11.75
CA GLN A 362 12.25 -47.32 -10.64
C GLN A 362 11.55 -47.63 -9.31
N ALA A 363 10.23 -47.76 -9.31
CA ALA A 363 9.47 -48.13 -8.14
C ALA A 363 9.86 -49.53 -7.63
N ALA A 364 9.99 -50.52 -8.53
CA ALA A 364 10.43 -51.87 -8.18
C ALA A 364 11.85 -51.88 -7.61
N PHE A 365 12.78 -51.11 -8.19
CA PHE A 365 14.13 -50.96 -7.66
C PHE A 365 14.18 -50.35 -6.28
N CYS A 366 13.44 -49.26 -6.06
CA CYS A 366 13.35 -48.60 -4.74
C CYS A 366 12.73 -49.51 -3.68
N GLN A 367 11.69 -50.27 -4.04
CA GLN A 367 11.08 -51.23 -3.15
C GLN A 367 12.09 -52.32 -2.71
N GLN A 368 12.82 -52.87 -3.65
CA GLN A 368 13.86 -53.90 -3.39
C GLN A 368 14.98 -53.33 -2.50
N LEU A 369 15.39 -52.08 -2.72
CA LEU A 369 16.41 -51.40 -1.91
C LEU A 369 15.96 -51.21 -0.46
N ILE A 370 14.74 -50.71 -0.30
CA ILE A 370 14.11 -50.51 1.04
C ILE A 370 14.02 -51.83 1.80
N GLU A 371 13.58 -52.91 1.15
CA GLU A 371 13.49 -54.23 1.76
C GLU A 371 14.85 -54.80 2.14
N THR A 372 15.90 -54.50 1.37
CA THR A 372 17.27 -54.96 1.66
C THR A 372 17.83 -54.21 2.88
N LEU A 373 17.70 -52.91 2.94
CA LEU A 373 18.18 -52.10 4.07
C LEU A 373 17.52 -52.47 5.40
N TRP A 374 16.20 -52.73 5.40
CA TRP A 374 15.52 -53.14 6.64
C TRP A 374 15.87 -54.57 7.09
N LYS A 375 16.22 -55.47 6.18
CA LYS A 375 16.72 -56.78 6.57
C LYS A 375 18.12 -56.76 7.21
N GLU A 376 18.92 -55.72 6.87
CA GLU A 376 20.25 -55.51 7.48
C GLU A 376 20.19 -54.83 8.86
N GLU A 377 19.12 -54.07 9.18
CA GLU A 377 18.91 -53.46 10.49
C GLU A 377 18.36 -54.45 11.53
N ASP A 378 17.69 -55.54 11.10
CA ASP A 378 17.14 -56.59 11.99
C ASP A 378 18.12 -57.78 12.20
N ALA A 379 19.35 -57.75 11.67
CA ALA A 379 20.38 -58.78 11.78
C ALA A 379 21.55 -58.31 12.66
#